data_ef790d076bddaa7ee632745ded200841
#
_entry.id   ef790d076bddaa7ee632745ded200841
#
_cell.length_a   1.000
_cell.length_b   1.000
_cell.length_c   1.000
_cell.angle_alpha   90.00
_cell.angle_beta   90.00
_cell.angle_gamma   90.00
#
_symmetry.space_group_name_H-M   'P 1'
#
loop_
_entity.id
_entity.type
_entity.pdbx_description
1 polymer ?
#
loop_
_entity_poly.entity_id
_entity_poly.type
_entity_poly.pdbx_seq_one_letter_code
_entity_poly.pdbx_strand_id
1 'polypeptide(L)'
;MPTKTVYMAQGFEKRDKGFRPGQPFPFKSADAARRRAERGRDNFNGRILGFIALQMDVDDENGDVQGEPVLLAKFGDLPREFADD
;
A
#
# COMPACT_ATOMS: atom_id res chain seq x y z
N MET A 1 -0.55 26.02 1.27
CA MET A 1 -1.61 25.16 0.76
C MET A 1 -1.87 24.01 1.70
N PRO A 2 -3.12 23.66 1.93
CA PRO A 2 -3.40 22.61 2.88
C PRO A 2 -2.90 21.25 2.37
N THR A 3 -2.27 20.53 3.26
CA THR A 3 -1.77 19.19 2.98
C THR A 3 -2.55 18.20 3.82
N LYS A 4 -2.96 17.12 3.19
CA LYS A 4 -3.73 16.07 3.83
C LYS A 4 -2.91 14.78 3.83
N THR A 5 -2.87 14.10 4.99
CA THR A 5 -2.22 12.81 5.06
C THR A 5 -3.24 11.71 4.81
N VAL A 6 -2.94 10.83 3.87
CA VAL A 6 -3.81 9.69 3.57
C VAL A 6 -3.08 8.40 3.86
N TYR A 7 -3.83 7.40 4.27
CA TYR A 7 -3.33 6.07 4.59
C TYR A 7 -4.03 5.06 3.69
N MET A 8 -3.29 4.09 3.18
CA MET A 8 -3.91 3.10 2.32
C MET A 8 -3.25 1.73 2.47
N ALA A 9 -3.98 0.70 2.12
CA ALA A 9 -3.47 -0.65 2.00
C ALA A 9 -3.70 -1.11 0.58
N GLN A 10 -2.77 -1.87 0.03
CA GLN A 10 -2.83 -2.34 -1.35
C GLN A 10 -2.26 -3.73 -1.47
N GLY A 11 -2.96 -4.60 -2.20
CA GLY A 11 -2.48 -5.93 -2.52
C GLY A 11 -1.74 -5.93 -3.85
N PHE A 12 -0.84 -6.89 -4.02
CA PHE A 12 -0.13 -7.10 -5.28
C PHE A 12 -0.35 -8.51 -5.76
N GLU A 13 -0.70 -8.61 -7.03
CA GLU A 13 -0.92 -9.86 -7.71
C GLU A 13 0.35 -10.23 -8.48
N LYS A 14 0.80 -11.47 -8.36
CA LYS A 14 1.98 -11.92 -9.07
C LYS A 14 1.58 -12.40 -10.48
N ARG A 15 2.31 -11.91 -11.47
CA ARG A 15 2.13 -12.27 -12.87
C ARG A 15 3.43 -12.84 -13.42
N ASP A 16 3.36 -13.46 -14.58
CA ASP A 16 4.52 -14.10 -15.22
C ASP A 16 5.69 -13.14 -15.39
N LYS A 17 5.43 -11.89 -15.67
CA LYS A 17 6.46 -10.88 -15.95
C LYS A 17 6.59 -9.84 -14.85
N GLY A 18 6.15 -10.15 -13.63
CA GLY A 18 6.26 -9.22 -12.52
C GLY A 18 5.00 -9.13 -11.70
N PHE A 19 4.73 -7.95 -11.17
CA PHE A 19 3.61 -7.74 -10.26
C PHE A 19 2.62 -6.74 -10.82
N ARG A 20 1.36 -6.99 -10.52
CA ARG A 20 0.29 -6.07 -10.88
C ARG A 20 -0.32 -5.51 -9.60
N PRO A 21 -0.35 -4.18 -9.42
CA PRO A 21 -0.98 -3.60 -8.24
C PRO A 21 -2.48 -3.78 -8.29
N GLY A 22 -3.05 -4.14 -7.15
CA GLY A 22 -4.49 -4.18 -6.99
C GLY A 22 -5.03 -2.81 -6.64
N GLN A 23 -6.32 -2.75 -6.36
CA GLN A 23 -6.95 -1.49 -6.00
C GLN A 23 -6.54 -1.09 -4.58
N PRO A 24 -6.07 0.15 -4.39
CA PRO A 24 -5.76 0.62 -3.04
C PRO A 24 -7.04 0.91 -2.25
N PHE A 25 -6.99 0.62 -0.95
CA PHE A 25 -8.10 0.89 -0.03
C PHE A 25 -7.69 1.99 0.95
N PRO A 26 -8.43 3.09 1.03
CA PRO A 26 -8.11 4.17 1.95
C PRO A 26 -8.55 3.85 3.39
N PHE A 27 -7.79 4.36 4.34
CA PHE A 27 -8.09 4.20 5.77
C PHE A 27 -7.89 5.53 6.48
N LYS A 28 -8.45 5.63 7.68
CA LYS A 28 -8.40 6.87 8.46
C LYS A 28 -7.16 6.97 9.34
N SER A 29 -6.41 5.89 9.49
CA SER A 29 -5.22 5.90 10.34
C SER A 29 -4.19 4.91 9.83
N ALA A 30 -2.95 5.12 10.28
CA ALA A 30 -1.86 4.21 9.97
C ALA A 30 -2.14 2.81 10.51
N ASP A 31 -2.68 2.72 11.71
CA ASP A 31 -3.00 1.42 12.32
C ASP A 31 -4.04 0.65 11.52
N ALA A 32 -5.07 1.33 11.03
CA ALA A 32 -6.10 0.68 10.23
C ALA A 32 -5.52 0.14 8.93
N ALA A 33 -4.64 0.92 8.27
CA ALA A 33 -3.99 0.48 7.04
C ALA A 33 -3.09 -0.73 7.30
N ARG A 34 -2.32 -0.71 8.38
CA ARG A 34 -1.46 -1.85 8.74
C ARG A 34 -2.28 -3.10 9.02
N ARG A 35 -3.36 -2.97 9.76
CA ARG A 35 -4.24 -4.10 10.08
C ARG A 35 -4.84 -4.72 8.83
N ARG A 36 -5.21 -3.89 7.87
CA ARG A 36 -5.74 -4.40 6.61
C ARG A 36 -4.68 -5.17 5.84
N ALA A 37 -3.45 -4.64 5.79
CA ALA A 37 -2.36 -5.33 5.10
C ALA A 37 -2.01 -6.65 5.80
N GLU A 38 -1.99 -6.65 7.12
CA GLU A 38 -1.73 -7.86 7.90
C GLU A 38 -2.83 -8.91 7.69
N ARG A 39 -4.07 -8.47 7.65
CA ARG A 39 -5.19 -9.36 7.39
C ARG A 39 -5.10 -9.96 5.99
N GLY A 40 -4.64 -9.17 5.03
CA GLY A 40 -4.39 -9.67 3.69
C GLY A 40 -3.32 -10.74 3.67
N ARG A 41 -2.26 -10.57 4.47
CA ARG A 41 -1.21 -11.58 4.62
C ARG A 41 -1.79 -12.91 5.10
N ASP A 42 -2.69 -12.85 6.08
CA ASP A 42 -3.26 -14.05 6.67
C ASP A 42 -4.26 -14.74 5.74
N ASN A 43 -4.75 -14.02 4.74
CA ASN A 43 -5.79 -14.51 3.84
C ASN A 43 -5.39 -14.37 2.38
N PHE A 44 -4.12 -14.68 2.06
CA PHE A 44 -3.68 -14.72 0.67
C PHE A 44 -4.55 -15.69 -0.11
N ASN A 45 -5.05 -15.23 -1.24
CA ASN A 45 -5.69 -16.12 -2.18
C ASN A 45 -4.75 -16.31 -3.36
N GLY A 46 -5.05 -17.26 -4.25
CA GLY A 46 -4.10 -17.75 -5.23
C GLY A 46 -3.41 -16.72 -6.12
N ARG A 47 -3.89 -15.49 -6.18
CA ARG A 47 -3.31 -14.46 -7.04
C ARG A 47 -2.62 -13.36 -6.27
N ILE A 48 -3.19 -12.96 -5.15
CA ILE A 48 -2.64 -11.85 -4.37
C ILE A 48 -1.69 -12.40 -3.34
N LEU A 49 -0.41 -12.15 -3.54
CA LEU A 49 0.65 -12.73 -2.74
C LEU A 49 1.41 -11.71 -1.90
N GLY A 50 1.10 -10.44 -2.02
CA GLY A 50 1.74 -9.42 -1.21
C GLY A 50 0.79 -8.28 -0.87
N PHE A 51 1.04 -7.64 0.26
CA PHE A 51 0.28 -6.46 0.72
C PHE A 51 1.22 -5.43 1.30
N ILE A 52 0.87 -4.17 1.10
CA ILE A 52 1.58 -3.06 1.74
C ILE A 52 0.58 -2.12 2.39
N ALA A 53 1.08 -1.36 3.38
CA ALA A 53 0.36 -0.22 3.93
C ALA A 53 1.24 1.00 3.73
N LEU A 54 0.65 2.08 3.23
CA LEU A 54 1.36 3.31 2.88
C LEU A 54 0.73 4.52 3.53
N GLN A 55 1.57 5.51 3.77
CA GLN A 55 1.16 6.83 4.20
C GLN A 55 1.67 7.84 3.18
N MET A 56 0.82 8.74 2.72
CA MET A 56 1.20 9.77 1.75
C MET A 56 0.62 11.10 2.15
N ASP A 57 1.37 12.16 1.87
CA ASP A 57 0.85 13.52 1.97
C ASP A 57 0.40 13.96 0.59
N VAL A 58 -0.80 14.48 0.50
CA VAL A 58 -1.36 14.95 -0.76
C VAL A 58 -1.88 16.37 -0.60
N ASP A 59 -1.88 17.10 -1.70
CA ASP A 59 -2.50 18.42 -1.73
C ASP A 59 -4.01 18.24 -1.64
N ASP A 60 -4.63 18.92 -0.68
CA ASP A 60 -6.05 18.76 -0.41
C ASP A 60 -6.93 19.29 -1.54
N GLU A 61 -6.39 20.18 -2.39
CA GLU A 61 -7.16 20.76 -3.49
C GLU A 61 -7.10 19.93 -4.77
N ASN A 62 -5.91 19.45 -5.14
CA ASN A 62 -5.74 18.75 -6.42
C ASN A 62 -5.35 17.29 -6.31
N GLY A 63 -5.07 16.81 -5.09
CA GLY A 63 -4.74 15.41 -4.87
C GLY A 63 -3.32 15.00 -5.25
N ASP A 64 -2.47 15.95 -5.61
CA ASP A 64 -1.09 15.61 -5.95
C ASP A 64 -0.31 15.13 -4.75
N VAL A 65 0.46 14.06 -4.93
CA VAL A 65 1.30 13.52 -3.88
C VAL A 65 2.47 14.47 -3.64
N GLN A 66 2.70 14.81 -2.37
CA GLN A 66 3.78 15.68 -1.94
C GLN A 66 4.79 14.87 -1.16
N GLY A 67 6.05 14.89 -1.58
CA GLY A 67 7.10 14.13 -0.93
C GLY A 67 7.02 12.66 -1.26
N GLU A 68 7.80 11.85 -0.55
CA GLU A 68 7.86 10.42 -0.76
C GLU A 68 6.86 9.69 0.13
N PRO A 69 6.14 8.70 -0.40
CA PRO A 69 5.29 7.86 0.43
C PRO A 69 6.10 7.13 1.50
N VAL A 70 5.51 6.97 2.67
CA VAL A 70 6.12 6.22 3.76
C VAL A 70 5.53 4.81 3.78
N LEU A 71 6.38 3.80 3.72
CA LEU A 71 5.96 2.43 3.81
C LEU A 71 5.74 2.07 5.27
N LEU A 72 4.49 1.83 5.64
CA LEU A 72 4.13 1.52 7.04
C LEU A 72 4.29 0.05 7.36
N ALA A 73 4.01 -0.83 6.40
CA ALA A 73 4.12 -2.27 6.58
C ALA A 73 4.19 -2.94 5.22
N LYS A 74 4.80 -4.12 5.19
CA LYS A 74 4.83 -4.93 3.98
C LYS A 74 4.79 -6.41 4.34
N PHE A 75 4.07 -7.19 3.55
CA PHE A 75 3.88 -8.61 3.80
C PHE A 75 3.88 -9.36 2.48
N GLY A 76 4.53 -10.52 2.47
CA GLY A 76 4.50 -11.43 1.33
C GLY A 76 5.44 -11.02 0.19
N ASP A 77 5.11 -11.48 -1.02
CA ASP A 77 5.89 -11.20 -2.22
C ASP A 77 5.48 -9.86 -2.80
N LEU A 78 6.46 -8.98 -3.02
CA LEU A 78 6.21 -7.61 -3.47
C LEU A 78 7.16 -7.24 -4.60
N PRO A 79 6.78 -6.22 -5.41
CA PRO A 79 7.70 -5.68 -6.41
C PRO A 79 9.00 -5.21 -5.77
N ARG A 80 10.06 -5.20 -6.59
CA ARG A 80 11.39 -4.82 -6.14
C ARG A 80 11.43 -3.47 -5.42
N GLU A 81 10.62 -2.52 -5.85
CA GLU A 81 10.58 -1.18 -5.27
C GLU A 81 10.16 -1.18 -3.80
N PHE A 82 9.50 -2.24 -3.34
CA PHE A 82 9.10 -2.40 -1.94
C PHE A 82 9.92 -3.45 -1.20
N ALA A 83 10.82 -4.13 -1.89
CA ALA A 83 11.62 -5.17 -1.27
C ALA A 83 12.78 -4.56 -0.49
N ASP A 84 13.17 -5.20 0.61
CA ASP A 84 14.38 -4.84 1.32
C ASP A 84 15.58 -5.37 0.58
N ASP A 85 16.60 -4.58 0.51
CA ASP A 85 17.87 -5.02 -0.05
C ASP A 85 18.65 -5.85 0.96
#